data_ddf6f6fa3512a929bbbea71c8ba79987
#
_entry.id   ddf6f6fa3512a929bbbea71c8ba79987
#
_cell.length_a   1.000
_cell.length_b   1.000
_cell.length_c   1.000
_cell.angle_alpha   90.00
_cell.angle_beta   90.00
_cell.angle_gamma   90.00
#
_symmetry.space_group_name_H-M   'P 1'
#
loop_
_entity.id
_entity.type
_entity.pdbx_description
1 polymer ?
#
loop_
_entity_poly.entity_id
_entity_poly.type
_entity_poly.pdbx_seq_one_letter_code
_entity_poly.pdbx_strand_id
1 'polypeptide(L)'
;MDLKDFTDMQYINLITYRRDNTPVSTAVWVAGIGDALYITTGKAAGKVKRIKNNGKATIHETNQSGSQKLSEDLNLEAKIVSVILVEKKEGIKAITKKYGLMAKMMMRGPDEGRSIIKLTNLDTHISQE
;
A
#
# COMPACT_ATOMS: atom_id res chain seq x y z
N MET A 1 -13.19 11.03 -3.39
CA MET A 1 -12.90 9.75 -2.70
C MET A 1 -11.90 10.00 -1.59
N ASP A 2 -12.03 9.25 -0.51
CA ASP A 2 -11.03 9.28 0.55
C ASP A 2 -10.46 7.87 0.79
N LEU A 3 -9.51 7.78 1.70
CA LEU A 3 -8.78 6.55 1.98
C LEU A 3 -9.70 5.39 2.35
N LYS A 4 -10.77 5.65 3.09
CA LYS A 4 -11.68 4.59 3.54
C LYS A 4 -12.43 3.93 2.39
N ASP A 5 -12.65 4.63 1.29
CA ASP A 5 -13.32 4.07 0.12
C ASP A 5 -12.57 2.90 -0.48
N PHE A 6 -11.27 2.81 -0.23
CA PHE A 6 -10.41 1.76 -0.79
C PHE A 6 -10.35 0.49 0.07
N THR A 7 -10.91 0.52 1.28
CA THR A 7 -10.80 -0.61 2.21
C THR A 7 -11.41 -1.90 1.65
N ASP A 8 -12.49 -1.80 0.92
CA ASP A 8 -13.21 -2.96 0.40
C ASP A 8 -12.86 -3.30 -1.06
N MET A 9 -11.95 -2.57 -1.67
CA MET A 9 -11.54 -2.83 -3.04
C MET A 9 -10.66 -4.07 -3.12
N GLN A 10 -10.80 -4.85 -4.19
CA GLN A 10 -10.04 -6.07 -4.39
C GLN A 10 -8.59 -5.78 -4.79
N TYR A 11 -8.41 -4.89 -5.75
CA TYR A 11 -7.10 -4.50 -6.27
C TYR A 11 -7.01 -3.00 -6.40
N ILE A 12 -5.84 -2.47 -6.07
CA ILE A 12 -5.52 -1.07 -6.35
C ILE A 12 -4.20 -1.01 -7.11
N ASN A 13 -4.05 -0.02 -7.97
CA ASN A 13 -2.74 0.35 -8.47
C ASN A 13 -2.07 1.22 -7.42
N LEU A 14 -0.89 0.82 -6.99
CA LEU A 14 -0.03 1.63 -6.15
C LEU A 14 0.99 2.30 -7.05
N ILE A 15 0.91 3.62 -7.15
CA ILE A 15 1.83 4.42 -7.95
C ILE A 15 2.83 5.05 -7.01
N THR A 16 4.10 4.69 -7.19
CA THR A 16 5.23 5.25 -6.44
C THR A 16 6.12 6.00 -7.42
N TYR A 17 7.02 6.81 -6.92
CA TYR A 17 7.75 7.76 -7.76
C TYR A 17 9.25 7.55 -7.65
N ARG A 18 9.92 7.54 -8.80
CA ARG A 18 11.39 7.53 -8.86
C ARG A 18 11.93 8.89 -8.44
N ARG A 19 13.24 8.98 -8.25
CA ARG A 19 13.89 10.24 -7.86
C ARG A 19 13.63 11.39 -8.82
N ASP A 20 13.45 11.08 -10.10
CA ASP A 20 13.12 12.07 -11.12
C ASP A 20 11.60 12.31 -11.27
N ASN A 21 10.81 11.80 -10.31
CA ASN A 21 9.35 11.86 -10.28
C ASN A 21 8.63 11.02 -11.36
N THR A 22 9.33 10.12 -12.02
CA THR A 22 8.69 9.18 -12.93
C THR A 22 7.79 8.23 -12.15
N PRO A 23 6.49 8.11 -12.50
CA PRO A 23 5.58 7.21 -11.82
C PRO A 23 5.80 5.76 -12.21
N VAL A 24 5.68 4.86 -11.24
CA VAL A 24 5.73 3.41 -11.46
C VAL A 24 4.51 2.80 -10.78
N SER A 25 3.66 2.14 -11.55
CA SER A 25 2.39 1.57 -11.09
C SER A 25 2.50 0.07 -10.93
N THR A 26 1.91 -0.45 -9.85
CA THR A 26 1.85 -1.89 -9.58
C THR A 26 0.49 -2.23 -9.00
N ALA A 27 -0.17 -3.26 -9.55
CA ALA A 27 -1.41 -3.77 -8.97
C ALA A 27 -1.11 -4.54 -7.69
N VAL A 28 -1.79 -4.22 -6.61
CA VAL A 28 -1.54 -4.80 -5.28
C VAL A 28 -2.84 -5.05 -4.53
N TRP A 29 -2.75 -5.89 -3.52
CA TRP A 29 -3.81 -6.07 -2.54
C TRP A 29 -3.73 -4.98 -1.47
N VAL A 30 -4.89 -4.64 -0.90
CA VAL A 30 -5.00 -3.61 0.11
C VAL A 30 -5.95 -4.04 1.22
N ALA A 31 -5.62 -3.70 2.45
CA ALA A 31 -6.51 -3.87 3.59
C ALA A 31 -6.48 -2.62 4.45
N GLY A 32 -7.61 -2.30 5.08
CA GLY A 32 -7.72 -1.12 5.93
C GLY A 32 -7.73 -1.48 7.41
N ILE A 33 -7.07 -0.66 8.22
CA ILE A 33 -7.16 -0.71 9.67
C ILE A 33 -7.24 0.75 10.15
N GLY A 34 -8.36 1.11 10.78
CA GLY A 34 -8.55 2.48 11.23
C GLY A 34 -8.46 3.47 10.08
N ASP A 35 -7.59 4.46 10.21
CA ASP A 35 -7.43 5.52 9.22
C ASP A 35 -6.26 5.26 8.24
N ALA A 36 -5.83 4.01 8.12
CA ALA A 36 -4.71 3.65 7.26
C ALA A 36 -5.06 2.49 6.35
N LEU A 37 -4.37 2.41 5.21
CA LEU A 37 -4.38 1.26 4.33
C LEU A 37 -3.02 0.56 4.42
N TYR A 38 -3.03 -0.75 4.29
CA TYR A 38 -1.84 -1.57 4.39
C TYR A 38 -1.68 -2.44 3.16
N ILE A 39 -0.45 -2.52 2.68
CA ILE A 39 -0.07 -3.31 1.51
C ILE A 39 1.13 -4.14 1.90
N THR A 40 1.13 -5.43 1.56
CA THR A 40 2.29 -6.31 1.80
C THR A 40 3.08 -6.49 0.51
N THR A 41 4.40 -6.52 0.62
CA THR A 41 5.31 -6.69 -0.51
C THR A 41 6.63 -7.29 -0.03
N GLY A 42 7.47 -7.77 -0.97
CA GLY A 42 8.82 -8.21 -0.62
C GLY A 42 9.71 -7.04 -0.23
N LYS A 43 10.63 -7.27 0.70
CA LYS A 43 11.54 -6.22 1.18
C LYS A 43 12.40 -5.60 0.09
N ALA A 44 12.76 -6.39 -0.92
CA ALA A 44 13.64 -5.94 -2.00
C ALA A 44 12.87 -5.32 -3.18
N ALA A 45 11.54 -5.24 -3.10
CA ALA A 45 10.74 -4.69 -4.19
C ALA A 45 11.10 -3.23 -4.48
N GLY A 46 11.08 -2.85 -5.75
CA GLY A 46 11.40 -1.48 -6.17
C GLY A 46 10.52 -0.43 -5.52
N LYS A 47 9.22 -0.75 -5.30
CA LYS A 47 8.31 0.18 -4.64
C LYS A 47 8.72 0.51 -3.21
N VAL A 48 9.35 -0.43 -2.49
CA VAL A 48 9.89 -0.18 -1.15
C VAL A 48 11.00 0.88 -1.22
N LYS A 49 11.91 0.73 -2.17
CA LYS A 49 13.00 1.70 -2.37
C LYS A 49 12.46 3.08 -2.73
N ARG A 50 11.48 3.13 -3.63
CA ARG A 50 10.88 4.40 -4.05
C ARG A 50 10.20 5.11 -2.88
N ILE A 51 9.48 4.38 -2.04
CA ILE A 51 8.80 4.95 -0.87
C ILE A 51 9.81 5.47 0.16
N LYS A 52 10.91 4.77 0.37
CA LYS A 52 11.96 5.24 1.27
C LYS A 52 12.61 6.53 0.80
N ASN A 53 12.70 6.73 -0.51
CA ASN A 53 13.25 7.96 -1.08
C ASN A 53 12.22 9.09 -1.18
N ASN A 54 10.96 8.73 -1.40
CA ASN A 54 9.90 9.70 -1.61
C ASN A 54 8.61 9.11 -1.02
N GLY A 55 8.20 9.64 0.11
CA GLY A 55 7.04 9.14 0.86
C GLY A 55 5.69 9.44 0.24
N LYS A 56 5.64 9.76 -1.06
CA LYS A 56 4.37 10.01 -1.75
C LYS A 56 3.92 8.79 -2.51
N ALA A 57 2.62 8.56 -2.52
CA ALA A 57 1.99 7.51 -3.32
C ALA A 57 0.66 7.99 -3.84
N THR A 58 0.26 7.46 -4.99
CA THR A 58 -1.06 7.69 -5.57
C THR A 58 -1.72 6.33 -5.76
N ILE A 59 -3.00 6.23 -5.48
CA ILE A 59 -3.73 4.99 -5.67
C ILE A 59 -5.01 5.22 -6.46
N HIS A 60 -5.46 4.19 -7.15
CA HIS A 60 -6.81 4.10 -7.71
C HIS A 60 -7.20 2.63 -7.80
N GLU A 61 -8.50 2.38 -7.85
CA GLU A 61 -9.01 1.02 -8.02
C GLU A 61 -8.62 0.48 -9.39
N THR A 62 -8.32 -0.82 -9.46
CA THR A 62 -7.96 -1.47 -10.71
C THR A 62 -8.44 -2.93 -10.72
N ASN A 63 -8.20 -3.60 -11.86
CA ASN A 63 -8.38 -5.05 -12.00
C ASN A 63 -7.11 -5.79 -11.58
N GLN A 64 -7.15 -7.12 -11.65
CA GLN A 64 -6.02 -7.96 -11.21
C GLN A 64 -4.72 -7.65 -11.93
N SER A 65 -4.77 -7.30 -13.21
CA SER A 65 -3.57 -7.00 -14.00
C SER A 65 -3.08 -5.56 -13.85
N GLY A 66 -3.89 -4.68 -13.26
CA GLY A 66 -3.56 -3.26 -13.14
C GLY A 66 -3.80 -2.48 -14.44
N SER A 67 -4.42 -3.08 -15.45
CA SER A 67 -4.57 -2.47 -16.76
C SER A 67 -5.72 -1.47 -16.87
N GLN A 68 -6.63 -1.44 -15.90
CA GLN A 68 -7.79 -0.57 -15.92
C GLN A 68 -7.78 0.40 -14.74
N LYS A 69 -8.15 1.64 -14.99
CA LYS A 69 -8.36 2.63 -13.95
C LYS A 69 -9.86 2.70 -13.66
N LEU A 70 -10.27 2.16 -12.51
CA LEU A 70 -11.68 2.01 -12.14
C LEU A 70 -12.18 3.06 -11.14
N SER A 71 -11.30 3.93 -10.67
CA SER A 71 -11.69 5.03 -9.78
C SER A 71 -10.78 6.23 -10.01
N GLU A 72 -11.11 7.35 -9.35
CA GLU A 72 -10.24 8.52 -9.33
C GLU A 72 -8.95 8.24 -8.56
N ASP A 73 -7.93 9.04 -8.85
CA ASP A 73 -6.68 8.99 -8.11
C ASP A 73 -6.86 9.61 -6.72
N LEU A 74 -6.19 9.01 -5.74
CA LEU A 74 -6.07 9.56 -4.40
C LEU A 74 -4.59 9.63 -4.04
N ASN A 75 -4.11 10.82 -3.70
CA ASN A 75 -2.72 11.05 -3.28
C ASN A 75 -2.60 10.85 -1.78
N LEU A 76 -1.60 10.09 -1.36
CA LEU A 76 -1.41 9.69 0.03
C LEU A 76 0.05 9.77 0.43
N GLU A 77 0.31 9.71 1.73
CA GLU A 77 1.64 9.46 2.27
C GLU A 77 1.86 7.96 2.41
N ALA A 78 3.07 7.52 2.11
CA ALA A 78 3.47 6.12 2.21
C ALA A 78 4.67 5.98 3.11
N LYS A 79 4.63 4.98 3.99
CA LYS A 79 5.74 4.65 4.89
C LYS A 79 5.96 3.14 4.91
N ILE A 80 7.20 2.74 5.16
CA ILE A 80 7.53 1.33 5.39
C ILE A 80 7.50 1.09 6.91
N VAL A 81 6.69 0.12 7.34
CA VAL A 81 6.53 -0.18 8.77
C VAL A 81 7.24 -1.46 9.18
N SER A 82 8.30 -1.81 8.48
CA SER A 82 9.07 -3.01 8.76
C SER A 82 9.82 -2.99 10.09
N VAL A 83 10.02 -1.81 10.67
CA VAL A 83 10.75 -1.63 11.93
C VAL A 83 9.87 -1.87 13.15
N ILE A 84 8.55 -1.67 13.03
CA ILE A 84 7.62 -1.84 14.14
C ILE A 84 6.92 -3.20 13.98
N LEU A 85 7.46 -4.21 14.66
CA LEU A 85 7.03 -5.60 14.53
C LEU A 85 5.53 -5.80 14.78
N VAL A 86 4.96 -5.13 15.78
CA VAL A 86 3.54 -5.27 16.11
C VAL A 86 2.68 -4.75 14.97
N GLU A 87 2.97 -3.57 14.46
CA GLU A 87 2.20 -2.96 13.36
C GLU A 87 2.35 -3.76 12.07
N LYS A 88 3.54 -4.28 11.79
CA LYS A 88 3.78 -5.16 10.65
C LYS A 88 2.92 -6.41 10.73
N LYS A 89 2.87 -7.07 11.88
CA LYS A 89 2.05 -8.26 12.09
C LYS A 89 0.57 -7.97 11.93
N GLU A 90 0.10 -6.83 12.43
CA GLU A 90 -1.29 -6.42 12.27
C GLU A 90 -1.65 -6.20 10.80
N GLY A 91 -0.77 -5.57 10.03
CA GLY A 91 -0.97 -5.38 8.59
C GLY A 91 -1.06 -6.69 7.84
N ILE A 92 -0.15 -7.62 8.11
CA ILE A 92 -0.17 -8.97 7.50
C ILE A 92 -1.46 -9.70 7.88
N LYS A 93 -1.84 -9.63 9.15
CA LYS A 93 -3.06 -10.27 9.65
C LYS A 93 -4.32 -9.71 8.96
N ALA A 94 -4.40 -8.41 8.78
CA ALA A 94 -5.53 -7.77 8.10
C ALA A 94 -5.65 -8.23 6.64
N ILE A 95 -4.53 -8.32 5.93
CA ILE A 95 -4.50 -8.81 4.55
C ILE A 95 -4.90 -10.27 4.49
N THR A 96 -4.37 -11.09 5.39
CA THR A 96 -4.72 -12.52 5.46
C THR A 96 -6.20 -12.71 5.74
N LYS A 97 -6.76 -11.92 6.64
CA LYS A 97 -8.18 -12.00 6.96
C LYS A 97 -9.06 -11.63 5.76
N LYS A 98 -8.69 -10.60 5.03
CA LYS A 98 -9.47 -10.12 3.88
C LYS A 98 -9.41 -11.07 2.70
N TYR A 99 -8.23 -11.59 2.37
CA TYR A 99 -8.02 -12.38 1.15
C TYR A 99 -8.02 -13.90 1.38
N GLY A 100 -8.01 -14.36 2.63
CA GLY A 100 -8.19 -15.77 2.99
C GLY A 100 -7.10 -16.69 2.44
N LEU A 101 -7.53 -17.82 1.84
CA LEU A 101 -6.60 -18.81 1.31
C LEU A 101 -5.66 -18.28 0.24
N MET A 102 -6.13 -17.33 -0.58
CA MET A 102 -5.28 -16.72 -1.60
C MET A 102 -4.09 -16.01 -0.98
N ALA A 103 -4.32 -15.31 0.14
CA ALA A 103 -3.24 -14.64 0.86
C ALA A 103 -2.22 -15.65 1.38
N LYS A 104 -2.66 -16.76 1.95
CA LYS A 104 -1.77 -17.81 2.44
C LYS A 104 -0.90 -18.40 1.34
N MET A 105 -1.46 -18.57 0.14
CA MET A 105 -0.72 -19.09 -1.01
C MET A 105 0.28 -18.10 -1.56
N MET A 106 -0.11 -16.81 -1.64
CA MET A 106 0.72 -15.77 -2.24
C MET A 106 1.79 -15.24 -1.28
N MET A 107 1.54 -15.30 0.02
CA MET A 107 2.43 -14.77 1.06
C MET A 107 3.26 -15.87 1.72
N ARG A 108 3.77 -16.79 0.92
CA ARG A 108 4.65 -17.86 1.40
C ARG A 108 5.96 -17.30 1.91
N GLY A 109 6.52 -17.99 2.88
CA GLY A 109 7.81 -17.67 3.43
C GLY A 109 7.71 -16.88 4.73
N PRO A 110 8.86 -16.64 5.35
CA PRO A 110 8.90 -15.97 6.66
C PRO A 110 8.50 -14.50 6.53
N ASP A 111 7.89 -13.98 7.58
CA ASP A 111 7.47 -12.57 7.65
C ASP A 111 8.67 -11.62 7.54
N GLU A 112 9.86 -12.06 7.91
CA GLU A 112 11.07 -11.24 7.77
C GLU A 112 11.39 -10.87 6.32
N GLY A 113 10.92 -11.68 5.36
CA GLY A 113 11.13 -11.41 3.94
C GLY A 113 10.17 -10.38 3.36
N ARG A 114 9.22 -9.90 4.16
CA ARG A 114 8.20 -8.97 3.72
C ARG A 114 8.31 -7.61 4.36
N SER A 115 7.84 -6.61 3.64
CA SER A 115 7.62 -5.26 4.17
C SER A 115 6.15 -4.93 4.09
N ILE A 116 5.70 -4.10 5.01
CA ILE A 116 4.36 -3.52 4.98
C ILE A 116 4.49 -2.05 4.61
N ILE A 117 3.69 -1.65 3.63
CA ILE A 117 3.53 -0.25 3.24
C ILE A 117 2.27 0.25 3.91
N LYS A 118 2.40 1.31 4.69
CA LYS A 118 1.27 2.00 5.32
C LYS A 118 0.96 3.26 4.55
N LEU A 119 -0.28 3.40 4.13
CA LEU A 119 -0.78 4.58 3.43
C LEU A 119 -1.69 5.36 4.37
N THR A 120 -1.42 6.65 4.50
CA THR A 120 -2.22 7.55 5.32
C THR A 120 -2.56 8.81 4.52
N ASN A 121 -3.57 9.53 4.97
CA ASN A 121 -3.92 10.81 4.36
C ASN A 121 -2.73 11.75 4.39
N LEU A 122 -2.62 12.58 3.35
CA LEU A 122 -1.62 13.65 3.34
C LEU A 122 -1.83 14.55 4.55
N ASP A 123 -0.72 14.93 5.18
CA ASP A 123 -0.75 15.84 6.30
C ASP A 123 -1.01 17.25 5.78
N THR A 124 -2.26 17.70 5.89
CA THR A 124 -2.66 19.04 5.48
C THR A 124 -2.59 20.03 6.65
N HIS A 125 -2.21 19.57 7.82
CA HIS A 125 -2.20 20.36 9.04
C HIS A 125 -1.28 21.56 8.91
N ILE A 126 -0.13 21.36 8.33
CA ILE A 126 0.90 22.37 8.15
C ILE A 126 0.44 23.49 7.21
N SER A 127 -0.36 23.15 6.21
CA SER A 127 -0.81 24.12 5.22
C SER A 127 -1.80 25.15 5.76
N GLN A 128 -2.32 24.93 6.94
CA GLN A 128 -3.26 25.84 7.59
C GLN A 128 -2.57 26.89 8.47
N GLU A 129 -1.31 26.74 8.63
CA GLU A 129 -0.49 27.67 9.41
C GLU A 129 0.04 28.83 8.51
#